data_8efbaca1b2b638704516f511b2ed23a0
#
_entry.id   8efbaca1b2b638704516f511b2ed23a0
#
_cell.length_a   1.000
_cell.length_b   1.000
_cell.length_c   1.000
_cell.angle_alpha   90.00
_cell.angle_beta   90.00
_cell.angle_gamma   90.00
#
_symmetry.space_group_name_H-M   'P 1'
#
loop_
_entity.id
_entity.type
_entity.pdbx_description
1 polymer ?
#
loop_
_entity_poly.entity_id
_entity_poly.type
_entity_poly.pdbx_seq_one_letter_code
_entity_poly.pdbx_strand_id
1 'polypeptide(L)'
;MDIVVAGSHGLIGTELLERLRADGHHVRRLVRRAPQTSDEHEWDPDSGRLDPGVLAGADAVVNLAGAGIGDHRWTTAYKRPLVTSRTGATGGLAGPVAGRDAPRPVWLQGSAIGYYGDRGSQVLTETSASGDGFLARLVREWEAATAPAEQAGVRVVHARTGIVLSPDGGALGRLLPLLRLGVGGRLGPGTQYWSWITLRDEVAALQHLLTAPVHGPVNLSAPHPATNAEITRALARALHRPAVLAVPSFALHVALGELASDILGSQRALPAVLEASGFTWSDPVLEDAAREVVESR
;
A
#
# COMPACT_ATOMS: atom_id res chain seq x y z
N MET A 1 6.11 -21.09 -6.92
CA MET A 1 6.83 -20.59 -5.73
C MET A 1 6.04 -20.93 -4.48
N ASP A 2 6.75 -21.13 -3.37
CA ASP A 2 6.17 -21.16 -2.02
C ASP A 2 6.24 -19.76 -1.41
N ILE A 3 5.09 -19.14 -1.13
CA ILE A 3 5.01 -17.75 -0.71
C ILE A 3 4.32 -17.63 0.65
N VAL A 4 4.95 -16.97 1.60
CA VAL A 4 4.35 -16.67 2.91
C VAL A 4 3.79 -15.25 2.88
N VAL A 5 2.49 -15.09 3.21
CA VAL A 5 1.80 -13.80 3.14
C VAL A 5 1.24 -13.40 4.49
N ALA A 6 1.67 -12.26 5.01
CA ALA A 6 1.04 -11.56 6.14
C ALA A 6 0.15 -10.41 5.62
N GLY A 7 -1.02 -10.21 6.23
CA GLY A 7 -1.97 -9.19 5.78
C GLY A 7 -2.89 -9.64 4.64
N SER A 8 -3.05 -10.93 4.44
CA SER A 8 -3.84 -11.57 3.37
C SER A 8 -5.35 -11.26 3.38
N HIS A 9 -5.87 -10.61 4.41
CA HIS A 9 -7.28 -10.22 4.53
C HIS A 9 -7.53 -8.73 4.22
N GLY A 10 -6.47 -7.97 3.95
CA GLY A 10 -6.59 -6.57 3.54
C GLY A 10 -6.99 -6.44 2.06
N LEU A 11 -7.34 -5.23 1.61
CA LEU A 11 -7.73 -4.94 0.22
C LEU A 11 -6.74 -5.52 -0.79
N ILE A 12 -5.45 -5.14 -0.68
CA ILE A 12 -4.40 -5.62 -1.57
C ILE A 12 -4.11 -7.11 -1.33
N GLY A 13 -4.07 -7.55 -0.06
CA GLY A 13 -3.71 -8.92 0.29
C GLY A 13 -4.72 -9.96 -0.20
N THR A 14 -6.01 -9.63 -0.22
CA THR A 14 -7.07 -10.52 -0.75
C THR A 14 -6.90 -10.74 -2.24
N GLU A 15 -6.79 -9.67 -3.02
CA GLU A 15 -6.59 -9.75 -4.47
C GLU A 15 -5.25 -10.42 -4.83
N LEU A 16 -4.18 -10.09 -4.10
CA LEU A 16 -2.88 -10.73 -4.29
C LEU A 16 -2.95 -12.24 -4.06
N LEU A 17 -3.65 -12.68 -3.01
CA LEU A 17 -3.83 -14.08 -2.69
C LEU A 17 -4.55 -14.84 -3.81
N GLU A 18 -5.62 -14.27 -4.36
CA GLU A 18 -6.38 -14.85 -5.48
C GLU A 18 -5.50 -14.99 -6.72
N ARG A 19 -4.75 -13.95 -7.06
CA ARG A 19 -3.83 -13.96 -8.21
C ARG A 19 -2.71 -14.97 -8.05
N LEU A 20 -2.03 -15.00 -6.90
CA LEU A 20 -0.96 -15.94 -6.65
C LEU A 20 -1.43 -17.41 -6.78
N ARG A 21 -2.64 -17.69 -6.29
CA ARG A 21 -3.24 -19.04 -6.42
C ARG A 21 -3.63 -19.36 -7.85
N ALA A 22 -4.18 -18.40 -8.60
CA ALA A 22 -4.52 -18.58 -10.01
C ALA A 22 -3.27 -18.87 -10.86
N ASP A 23 -2.12 -18.28 -10.50
CA ASP A 23 -0.84 -18.53 -11.15
C ASP A 23 -0.14 -19.82 -10.67
N GLY A 24 -0.80 -20.62 -9.82
CA GLY A 24 -0.31 -21.92 -9.35
C GLY A 24 0.75 -21.83 -8.27
N HIS A 25 0.87 -20.71 -7.56
CA HIS A 25 1.76 -20.60 -6.40
C HIS A 25 1.14 -21.27 -5.17
N HIS A 26 1.99 -21.88 -4.36
CA HIS A 26 1.61 -22.36 -3.03
C HIS A 26 1.72 -21.21 -2.03
N VAL A 27 0.61 -20.87 -1.33
CA VAL A 27 0.58 -19.73 -0.43
C VAL A 27 0.26 -20.18 0.99
N ARG A 28 1.12 -19.79 1.93
CA ARG A 28 0.93 -19.90 3.38
C ARG A 28 0.57 -18.55 3.96
N ARG A 29 -0.51 -18.46 4.71
CA ARG A 29 -1.03 -17.19 5.26
C ARG A 29 -0.73 -17.05 6.74
N LEU A 30 -0.14 -15.94 7.14
CA LEU A 30 0.04 -15.61 8.55
C LEU A 30 -1.21 -14.91 9.09
N VAL A 31 -1.81 -15.48 10.10
CA VAL A 31 -3.05 -14.98 10.74
C VAL A 31 -2.86 -14.79 12.23
N ARG A 32 -3.47 -13.74 12.81
CA ARG A 32 -3.38 -13.41 14.25
C ARG A 32 -4.42 -14.13 15.10
N ARG A 33 -5.11 -15.10 14.55
CA ARG A 33 -6.13 -15.94 15.17
C ARG A 33 -5.78 -17.40 14.95
N ALA A 34 -6.48 -18.29 15.66
CA ALA A 34 -6.38 -19.71 15.38
C ALA A 34 -6.65 -20.02 13.90
N PRO A 35 -5.82 -20.86 13.23
CA PRO A 35 -6.01 -21.26 11.84
C PRO A 35 -7.37 -21.91 11.60
N GLN A 36 -8.03 -21.55 10.51
CA GLN A 36 -9.31 -22.11 10.07
C GLN A 36 -9.16 -23.01 8.84
N THR A 37 -8.05 -22.90 8.13
CA THR A 37 -7.72 -23.68 6.93
C THR A 37 -6.28 -24.16 7.01
N SER A 38 -5.93 -25.17 6.22
CA SER A 38 -4.60 -25.78 6.22
C SER A 38 -3.47 -24.87 5.74
N ASP A 39 -3.80 -23.80 5.02
CA ASP A 39 -2.85 -22.79 4.53
C ASP A 39 -2.67 -21.63 5.50
N GLU A 40 -3.42 -21.59 6.60
CA GLU A 40 -3.28 -20.59 7.66
C GLU A 40 -2.33 -21.05 8.76
N HIS A 41 -1.48 -20.13 9.20
CA HIS A 41 -0.53 -20.33 10.28
C HIS A 41 -0.67 -19.19 11.28
N GLU A 42 -0.88 -19.55 12.55
CA GLU A 42 -0.97 -18.54 13.61
C GLU A 42 0.37 -17.87 13.84
N TRP A 43 0.35 -16.56 13.98
CA TRP A 43 1.48 -15.77 14.41
C TRP A 43 1.04 -14.63 15.31
N ASP A 44 1.94 -14.16 16.16
CA ASP A 44 1.71 -13.03 17.03
C ASP A 44 2.84 -12.00 16.82
N PRO A 45 2.57 -10.95 16.01
CA PRO A 45 3.57 -9.93 15.73
C PRO A 45 3.94 -9.08 16.95
N ASP A 46 3.07 -9.00 17.97
CA ASP A 46 3.31 -8.19 19.17
C ASP A 46 4.31 -8.88 20.11
N SER A 47 4.26 -10.21 20.21
CA SER A 47 5.24 -11.00 20.98
C SER A 47 6.40 -11.53 20.13
N GLY A 48 6.34 -11.37 18.80
CA GLY A 48 7.29 -11.95 17.86
C GLY A 48 7.18 -13.48 17.71
N ARG A 49 6.08 -14.09 18.21
CA ARG A 49 5.86 -15.54 18.13
C ARG A 49 5.46 -15.93 16.71
N LEU A 50 6.37 -16.62 16.03
CA LEU A 50 6.19 -17.24 14.73
C LEU A 50 6.80 -18.64 14.77
N ASP A 51 6.07 -19.66 14.30
CA ASP A 51 6.66 -20.98 14.07
C ASP A 51 7.70 -20.86 12.95
N PRO A 52 8.99 -21.09 13.23
CA PRO A 52 10.05 -21.02 12.20
C PRO A 52 9.80 -21.97 11.03
N GLY A 53 9.06 -23.06 11.25
CA GLY A 53 8.70 -24.04 10.22
C GLY A 53 7.86 -23.42 9.10
N VAL A 54 7.09 -22.35 9.38
CA VAL A 54 6.27 -21.69 8.35
C VAL A 54 7.09 -21.04 7.25
N LEU A 55 8.33 -20.66 7.53
CA LEU A 55 9.26 -20.06 6.55
C LEU A 55 10.14 -21.13 5.87
N ALA A 56 10.03 -22.42 6.25
CA ALA A 56 10.83 -23.47 5.65
C ALA A 56 10.49 -23.64 4.17
N GLY A 57 11.51 -23.60 3.30
CA GLY A 57 11.34 -23.73 1.86
C GLY A 57 10.59 -22.56 1.18
N ALA A 58 10.35 -21.45 1.89
CA ALA A 58 9.71 -20.28 1.27
C ALA A 58 10.65 -19.62 0.25
N ASP A 59 10.13 -19.39 -0.95
CA ASP A 59 10.80 -18.61 -1.99
C ASP A 59 10.61 -17.10 -1.77
N ALA A 60 9.48 -16.73 -1.16
CA ALA A 60 9.15 -15.33 -0.90
C ALA A 60 8.37 -15.13 0.41
N VAL A 61 8.54 -13.96 1.01
CA VAL A 61 7.73 -13.43 2.10
C VAL A 61 7.11 -12.12 1.65
N VAL A 62 5.79 -11.99 1.75
CA VAL A 62 5.06 -10.74 1.45
C VAL A 62 4.41 -10.26 2.74
N ASN A 63 4.81 -9.10 3.23
CA ASN A 63 4.24 -8.51 4.43
C ASN A 63 3.45 -7.24 4.10
N LEU A 64 2.12 -7.37 4.09
CA LEU A 64 1.15 -6.28 3.93
C LEU A 64 0.40 -6.00 5.23
N ALA A 65 0.86 -6.54 6.36
CA ALA A 65 0.20 -6.39 7.64
C ALA A 65 0.29 -4.94 8.16
N GLY A 66 -0.84 -4.42 8.63
CA GLY A 66 -0.92 -3.08 9.22
C GLY A 66 -2.37 -2.68 9.49
N ALA A 67 -2.59 -1.90 10.55
CA ALA A 67 -3.91 -1.33 10.84
C ALA A 67 -4.29 -0.29 9.76
N GLY A 68 -5.58 -0.18 9.44
CA GLY A 68 -6.06 0.75 8.43
C GLY A 68 -5.81 2.21 8.81
N ILE A 69 -5.17 2.97 7.92
CA ILE A 69 -4.81 4.38 8.15
C ILE A 69 -6.06 5.26 8.35
N GLY A 70 -7.13 4.94 7.63
CA GLY A 70 -8.35 5.72 7.61
C GLY A 70 -9.50 5.18 8.47
N ASP A 71 -9.32 4.09 9.23
CA ASP A 71 -10.45 3.42 9.93
C ASP A 71 -11.01 4.28 11.08
N HIS A 72 -10.15 5.05 11.72
CA HIS A 72 -10.53 5.94 12.82
C HIS A 72 -9.90 7.32 12.67
N ARG A 73 -10.47 8.29 13.37
CA ARG A 73 -9.88 9.62 13.50
C ARG A 73 -8.52 9.52 14.21
N TRP A 74 -7.52 10.23 13.73
CA TRP A 74 -6.19 10.21 14.34
C TRP A 74 -6.17 10.96 15.68
N THR A 75 -6.05 10.18 16.71
CA THR A 75 -5.74 10.60 18.07
C THR A 75 -4.37 10.02 18.45
N THR A 76 -3.75 10.51 19.50
CA THR A 76 -2.52 9.92 20.03
C THR A 76 -2.70 8.43 20.32
N ALA A 77 -3.87 8.03 20.84
CA ALA A 77 -4.20 6.63 21.10
C ALA A 77 -4.26 5.80 19.81
N TYR A 78 -4.84 6.32 18.72
CA TYR A 78 -4.94 5.57 17.47
C TYR A 78 -3.63 5.56 16.65
N LYS A 79 -2.83 6.59 16.73
CA LYS A 79 -1.50 6.63 16.07
C LYS A 79 -0.57 5.52 16.57
N ARG A 80 -0.67 5.14 17.85
CA ARG A 80 0.14 4.06 18.41
C ARG A 80 -0.07 2.71 17.69
N PRO A 81 -1.29 2.16 17.56
CA PRO A 81 -1.51 0.93 16.79
C PRO A 81 -1.15 1.08 15.30
N LEU A 82 -1.22 2.28 14.70
CA LEU A 82 -0.75 2.47 13.33
C LEU A 82 0.76 2.21 13.20
N VAL A 83 1.56 2.63 14.19
CA VAL A 83 2.99 2.37 14.24
C VAL A 83 3.25 0.91 14.62
N THR A 84 2.73 0.45 15.76
CA THR A 84 3.09 -0.87 16.31
C THR A 84 2.64 -2.02 15.42
N SER A 85 1.47 -1.93 14.76
CA SER A 85 1.00 -2.96 13.83
C SER A 85 1.90 -3.13 12.61
N ARG A 86 2.70 -2.14 12.26
CA ARG A 86 3.64 -2.16 11.13
C ARG A 86 5.04 -2.55 11.58
N THR A 87 5.60 -1.79 12.52
CA THR A 87 6.96 -2.06 13.02
C THR A 87 7.06 -3.39 13.76
N GLY A 88 6.03 -3.76 14.54
CA GLY A 88 5.96 -5.05 15.22
C GLY A 88 5.85 -6.22 14.24
N ALA A 89 4.93 -6.13 13.27
CA ALA A 89 4.79 -7.16 12.24
C ALA A 89 6.09 -7.34 11.42
N THR A 90 6.72 -6.25 11.03
CA THR A 90 7.97 -6.30 10.27
C THR A 90 9.13 -6.83 11.13
N GLY A 91 9.29 -6.30 12.34
CA GLY A 91 10.33 -6.77 13.27
C GLY A 91 10.18 -8.24 13.65
N GLY A 92 8.94 -8.71 13.84
CA GLY A 92 8.66 -10.13 14.12
C GLY A 92 9.03 -11.09 12.99
N LEU A 93 9.06 -10.61 11.75
CA LEU A 93 9.51 -11.37 10.58
C LEU A 93 11.01 -11.23 10.34
N ALA A 94 11.62 -10.10 10.69
CA ALA A 94 12.99 -9.77 10.30
C ALA A 94 14.03 -10.79 10.80
N GLY A 95 13.96 -11.18 12.06
CA GLY A 95 14.85 -12.20 12.64
C GLY A 95 14.68 -13.58 12.01
N PRO A 96 13.46 -14.14 11.99
CA PRO A 96 13.18 -15.42 11.33
C PRO A 96 13.58 -15.47 9.85
N VAL A 97 13.37 -14.40 9.09
CA VAL A 97 13.78 -14.32 7.67
C VAL A 97 15.31 -14.21 7.54
N ALA A 98 15.96 -13.39 8.38
CA ALA A 98 17.43 -13.27 8.42
C ALA A 98 18.13 -14.60 8.73
N GLY A 99 17.54 -15.40 9.61
CA GLY A 99 18.08 -16.70 10.04
C GLY A 99 17.91 -17.82 9.01
N ARG A 100 17.36 -17.57 7.83
CA ARG A 100 17.21 -18.60 6.78
C ARG A 100 18.54 -18.85 6.06
N ASP A 101 18.81 -20.11 5.80
CA ASP A 101 19.92 -20.53 4.95
C ASP A 101 19.67 -20.14 3.48
N ALA A 102 20.73 -20.11 2.68
CA ALA A 102 20.61 -19.88 1.23
C ALA A 102 19.99 -21.10 0.52
N PRO A 103 19.15 -20.91 -0.52
CA PRO A 103 18.71 -19.60 -1.01
C PRO A 103 17.72 -18.94 -0.04
N ARG A 104 17.96 -17.66 0.25
CA ARG A 104 17.06 -16.88 1.10
C ARG A 104 15.81 -16.41 0.32
N PRO A 105 14.64 -16.35 0.98
CA PRO A 105 13.44 -15.84 0.33
C PRO A 105 13.62 -14.36 -0.06
N VAL A 106 12.96 -13.93 -1.14
CA VAL A 106 12.76 -12.50 -1.37
C VAL A 106 11.74 -11.98 -0.35
N TRP A 107 11.94 -10.76 0.16
CA TRP A 107 10.97 -10.14 1.04
C TRP A 107 10.36 -8.89 0.40
N LEU A 108 9.06 -8.96 0.04
CA LEU A 108 8.28 -7.80 -0.32
C LEU A 108 7.64 -7.21 0.95
N GLN A 109 8.13 -6.06 1.35
CA GLN A 109 7.67 -5.34 2.52
C GLN A 109 6.75 -4.20 2.10
N GLY A 110 5.52 -4.21 2.58
CA GLY A 110 4.60 -3.08 2.41
C GLY A 110 5.20 -1.79 2.96
N SER A 111 5.02 -0.73 2.23
CA SER A 111 5.43 0.63 2.56
C SER A 111 4.42 1.62 1.98
N ALA A 112 4.68 2.91 1.95
CA ALA A 112 3.76 3.91 1.40
C ALA A 112 4.49 5.16 0.89
N ILE A 113 3.94 5.80 -0.15
CA ILE A 113 4.42 7.12 -0.62
C ILE A 113 4.30 8.21 0.45
N GLY A 114 3.56 7.97 1.54
CA GLY A 114 3.56 8.80 2.73
C GLY A 114 4.96 9.08 3.30
N TYR A 115 5.97 8.28 2.94
CA TYR A 115 7.39 8.52 3.17
C TYR A 115 7.82 9.94 2.79
N TYR A 116 7.27 10.48 1.71
CA TYR A 116 7.70 11.76 1.16
C TYR A 116 7.09 12.98 1.86
N GLY A 117 6.00 12.81 2.64
CA GLY A 117 5.26 13.93 3.23
C GLY A 117 4.67 14.88 2.18
N ASP A 118 4.29 16.09 2.59
CA ASP A 118 3.79 17.10 1.66
C ASP A 118 4.97 17.80 0.95
N ARG A 119 5.02 17.68 -0.36
CA ARG A 119 6.09 18.24 -1.21
C ARG A 119 5.55 19.13 -2.34
N GLY A 120 4.28 19.55 -2.27
CA GLY A 120 3.66 20.38 -3.28
C GLY A 120 3.69 19.73 -4.67
N SER A 121 4.18 20.45 -5.68
CA SER A 121 4.30 19.95 -7.06
C SER A 121 5.64 19.30 -7.38
N GLN A 122 6.55 19.17 -6.41
CA GLN A 122 7.86 18.57 -6.62
C GLN A 122 7.72 17.12 -7.10
N VAL A 123 8.43 16.79 -8.18
CA VAL A 123 8.54 15.40 -8.64
C VAL A 123 9.41 14.62 -7.65
N LEU A 124 8.93 13.46 -7.24
CA LEU A 124 9.55 12.59 -6.26
C LEU A 124 9.83 11.23 -6.90
N THR A 125 11.01 10.69 -6.64
CA THR A 125 11.39 9.34 -7.03
C THR A 125 11.87 8.59 -5.80
N GLU A 126 12.23 7.33 -5.94
CA GLU A 126 12.70 6.48 -4.85
C GLU A 126 13.98 7.02 -4.19
N THR A 127 14.76 7.83 -4.91
CA THR A 127 15.97 8.50 -4.40
C THR A 127 15.69 9.80 -3.66
N SER A 128 14.45 10.29 -3.69
CA SER A 128 14.06 11.52 -2.99
C SER A 128 14.10 11.31 -1.47
N ALA A 129 14.59 12.32 -0.76
CA ALA A 129 14.62 12.30 0.69
C ALA A 129 13.22 12.21 1.30
N SER A 130 13.14 11.58 2.48
CA SER A 130 11.92 11.55 3.28
C SER A 130 11.46 12.96 3.62
N GLY A 131 10.15 13.13 3.69
CA GLY A 131 9.53 14.35 4.19
C GLY A 131 9.33 14.34 5.70
N ASP A 132 8.51 15.28 6.14
CA ASP A 132 8.12 15.47 7.52
C ASP A 132 6.69 14.98 7.79
N GLY A 133 6.30 15.01 9.07
CA GLY A 133 4.97 14.61 9.51
C GLY A 133 4.90 13.19 10.07
N PHE A 134 3.69 12.81 10.46
CA PHE A 134 3.47 11.53 11.13
C PHE A 134 3.68 10.35 10.20
N LEU A 135 3.09 10.37 8.99
CA LEU A 135 3.24 9.27 8.05
C LEU A 135 4.68 9.10 7.57
N ALA A 136 5.39 10.19 7.28
CA ALA A 136 6.78 10.11 6.85
C ALA A 136 7.67 9.46 7.91
N ARG A 137 7.47 9.81 9.19
CA ARG A 137 8.16 9.16 10.31
C ARG A 137 7.77 7.70 10.46
N LEU A 138 6.46 7.39 10.43
CA LEU A 138 5.96 6.03 10.52
C LEU A 138 6.58 5.15 9.44
N VAL A 139 6.61 5.62 8.18
CA VAL A 139 7.15 4.82 7.06
C VAL A 139 8.65 4.61 7.21
N ARG A 140 9.43 5.62 7.67
CA ARG A 140 10.85 5.43 7.96
C ARG A 140 11.09 4.34 9.02
N GLU A 141 10.33 4.37 10.11
CA GLU A 141 10.42 3.38 11.18
C GLU A 141 10.01 1.98 10.66
N TRP A 142 9.01 1.94 9.80
CA TRP A 142 8.50 0.73 9.19
C TRP A 142 9.53 0.09 8.25
N GLU A 143 10.11 0.85 7.31
CA GLU A 143 11.17 0.39 6.42
C GLU A 143 12.43 -0.03 7.21
N ALA A 144 12.83 0.76 8.21
CA ALA A 144 13.99 0.45 9.04
C ALA A 144 13.86 -0.87 9.83
N ALA A 145 12.65 -1.34 10.10
CA ALA A 145 12.43 -2.59 10.82
C ALA A 145 12.85 -3.84 10.02
N THR A 146 13.13 -3.73 8.71
CA THR A 146 13.67 -4.83 7.88
C THR A 146 15.18 -4.99 7.99
N ALA A 147 15.88 -4.04 8.62
CA ALA A 147 17.33 -3.97 8.63
C ALA A 147 18.06 -5.29 9.02
N PRO A 148 17.59 -6.12 9.99
CA PRO A 148 18.23 -7.39 10.28
C PRO A 148 18.25 -8.34 9.07
N ALA A 149 17.19 -8.38 8.27
CA ALA A 149 17.12 -9.22 7.08
C ALA A 149 18.04 -8.69 5.96
N GLU A 150 18.04 -7.37 5.75
CA GLU A 150 18.94 -6.73 4.77
C GLU A 150 20.41 -6.98 5.11
N GLN A 151 20.79 -6.80 6.38
CA GLN A 151 22.15 -7.07 6.86
C GLN A 151 22.56 -8.54 6.70
N ALA A 152 21.59 -9.46 6.76
CA ALA A 152 21.81 -10.87 6.47
C ALA A 152 21.90 -11.18 4.97
N GLY A 153 21.73 -10.20 4.09
CA GLY A 153 21.77 -10.36 2.63
C GLY A 153 20.47 -10.85 2.00
N VAL A 154 19.34 -10.69 2.69
CA VAL A 154 18.00 -10.92 2.09
C VAL A 154 17.70 -9.81 1.09
N ARG A 155 17.17 -10.17 -0.07
CA ARG A 155 16.64 -9.19 -1.04
C ARG A 155 15.32 -8.64 -0.51
N VAL A 156 15.34 -7.42 0.03
CA VAL A 156 14.17 -6.72 0.53
C VAL A 156 13.73 -5.66 -0.47
N VAL A 157 12.43 -5.60 -0.75
CA VAL A 157 11.80 -4.55 -1.56
C VAL A 157 10.78 -3.82 -0.69
N HIS A 158 10.92 -2.51 -0.53
CA HIS A 158 9.95 -1.67 0.17
C HIS A 158 8.93 -1.14 -0.84
N ALA A 159 7.77 -1.79 -0.91
CA ALA A 159 6.68 -1.44 -1.82
C ALA A 159 5.97 -0.17 -1.31
N ARG A 160 6.44 1.02 -1.74
CA ARG A 160 5.83 2.31 -1.41
C ARG A 160 4.56 2.52 -2.21
N THR A 161 3.48 1.91 -1.75
CA THR A 161 2.16 1.97 -2.37
C THR A 161 1.63 3.39 -2.40
N GLY A 162 1.12 3.79 -3.56
CA GLY A 162 0.38 5.02 -3.80
C GLY A 162 -1.05 4.96 -3.27
N ILE A 163 -1.93 5.79 -3.84
CA ILE A 163 -3.35 5.75 -3.53
C ILE A 163 -3.99 4.67 -4.42
N VAL A 164 -4.33 3.54 -3.81
CA VAL A 164 -4.97 2.43 -4.52
C VAL A 164 -6.41 2.80 -4.89
N LEU A 165 -6.69 2.78 -6.18
CA LEU A 165 -8.03 2.97 -6.73
C LEU A 165 -8.75 1.61 -6.75
N SER A 166 -9.73 1.45 -5.87
CA SER A 166 -10.59 0.26 -5.80
C SER A 166 -11.98 0.64 -5.29
N PRO A 167 -13.05 0.06 -5.81
CA PRO A 167 -14.41 0.27 -5.29
C PRO A 167 -14.62 -0.36 -3.92
N ASP A 168 -13.81 -1.38 -3.57
CA ASP A 168 -14.03 -2.22 -2.38
C ASP A 168 -13.35 -1.71 -1.12
N GLY A 169 -12.58 -0.60 -1.23
CA GLY A 169 -11.90 -0.07 -0.03
C GLY A 169 -10.98 1.11 -0.29
N GLY A 170 -10.09 1.34 0.68
CA GLY A 170 -9.13 2.44 0.60
C GLY A 170 -9.77 3.82 0.55
N ALA A 171 -9.12 4.76 -0.13
CA ALA A 171 -9.61 6.13 -0.26
C ALA A 171 -10.92 6.21 -1.05
N LEU A 172 -11.10 5.37 -2.08
CA LEU A 172 -12.28 5.39 -2.94
C LEU A 172 -13.49 4.73 -2.29
N GLY A 173 -13.33 3.76 -1.40
CA GLY A 173 -14.46 3.16 -0.70
C GLY A 173 -15.33 4.18 0.03
N ARG A 174 -14.77 5.34 0.41
CA ARG A 174 -15.50 6.47 1.01
C ARG A 174 -15.93 7.53 0.01
N LEU A 175 -15.18 7.75 -1.04
CA LEU A 175 -15.43 8.80 -2.04
C LEU A 175 -16.49 8.35 -3.07
N LEU A 176 -16.44 7.14 -3.56
CA LEU A 176 -17.32 6.61 -4.60
C LEU A 176 -18.81 6.67 -4.23
N PRO A 177 -19.27 6.31 -3.02
CA PRO A 177 -20.66 6.45 -2.64
C PRO A 177 -21.18 7.89 -2.76
N LEU A 178 -20.36 8.87 -2.39
CA LEU A 178 -20.72 10.28 -2.50
C LEU A 178 -20.78 10.75 -3.96
N LEU A 179 -19.83 10.30 -4.78
CA LEU A 179 -19.83 10.58 -6.22
C LEU A 179 -21.04 9.95 -6.92
N ARG A 180 -21.40 8.71 -6.58
CA ARG A 180 -22.62 8.04 -7.11
C ARG A 180 -23.89 8.80 -6.79
N LEU A 181 -23.98 9.43 -5.63
CA LEU A 181 -25.09 10.29 -5.22
C LEU A 181 -25.03 11.71 -5.86
N GLY A 182 -23.95 12.04 -6.59
CA GLY A 182 -23.77 13.38 -7.17
C GLY A 182 -23.41 14.47 -6.16
N VAL A 183 -23.12 14.09 -4.90
CA VAL A 183 -22.73 15.00 -3.81
C VAL A 183 -21.22 14.97 -3.51
N GLY A 184 -20.47 14.15 -4.25
CA GLY A 184 -19.01 14.09 -4.15
C GLY A 184 -18.34 15.23 -4.92
N GLY A 185 -17.09 15.53 -4.54
CA GLY A 185 -16.30 16.55 -5.20
C GLY A 185 -14.85 16.58 -4.72
N ARG A 186 -14.09 17.55 -5.21
CA ARG A 186 -12.69 17.72 -4.83
C ARG A 186 -12.52 18.01 -3.34
N LEU A 187 -11.43 17.53 -2.78
CA LEU A 187 -11.08 17.73 -1.37
C LEU A 187 -10.16 18.96 -1.24
N GLY A 188 -10.62 19.95 -0.48
CA GLY A 188 -9.91 21.22 -0.32
C GLY A 188 -9.70 21.94 -1.66
N PRO A 189 -8.48 22.43 -1.94
CA PRO A 189 -8.16 23.09 -3.20
C PRO A 189 -8.20 22.13 -4.40
N GLY A 190 -8.00 20.83 -4.17
CA GLY A 190 -7.95 19.80 -5.21
C GLY A 190 -6.68 19.84 -6.07
N THR A 191 -5.73 20.73 -5.76
CA THR A 191 -4.46 20.88 -6.51
C THR A 191 -3.36 19.95 -6.02
N GLN A 192 -3.56 19.31 -4.88
CA GLN A 192 -2.61 18.32 -4.33
C GLN A 192 -2.53 17.11 -5.23
N TYR A 193 -1.31 16.68 -5.52
CA TYR A 193 -1.04 15.47 -6.29
C TYR A 193 -1.32 14.22 -5.46
N TRP A 194 -2.01 13.29 -6.09
CA TRP A 194 -2.27 11.94 -5.62
C TRP A 194 -1.65 10.96 -6.61
N SER A 195 -0.52 10.35 -6.22
CA SER A 195 0.07 9.27 -7.01
C SER A 195 -0.77 8.03 -6.81
N TRP A 196 -1.57 7.73 -7.79
CA TRP A 196 -2.58 6.67 -7.79
C TRP A 196 -2.06 5.42 -8.50
N ILE A 197 -2.69 4.29 -8.20
CA ILE A 197 -2.53 3.01 -8.90
C ILE A 197 -3.85 2.25 -8.80
N THR A 198 -4.25 1.47 -9.83
CA THR A 198 -5.39 0.54 -9.69
C THR A 198 -5.02 -0.64 -8.79
N LEU A 199 -6.00 -1.27 -8.15
CA LEU A 199 -5.75 -2.47 -7.35
C LEU A 199 -5.14 -3.59 -8.21
N ARG A 200 -5.59 -3.71 -9.46
CA ARG A 200 -5.06 -4.66 -10.45
C ARG A 200 -3.58 -4.44 -10.72
N ASP A 201 -3.15 -3.21 -10.99
CA ASP A 201 -1.75 -2.89 -11.25
C ASP A 201 -0.88 -2.94 -9.98
N GLU A 202 -1.45 -2.61 -8.81
CA GLU A 202 -0.77 -2.79 -7.52
C GLU A 202 -0.38 -4.25 -7.29
N VAL A 203 -1.34 -5.16 -7.51
CA VAL A 203 -1.10 -6.60 -7.34
C VAL A 203 -0.16 -7.14 -8.42
N ALA A 204 -0.31 -6.71 -9.67
CA ALA A 204 0.60 -7.08 -10.75
C ALA A 204 2.03 -6.59 -10.49
N ALA A 205 2.20 -5.39 -9.94
CA ALA A 205 3.51 -4.86 -9.55
C ALA A 205 4.14 -5.68 -8.42
N LEU A 206 3.36 -6.06 -7.40
CA LEU A 206 3.85 -6.95 -6.34
C LEU A 206 4.29 -8.31 -6.91
N GLN A 207 3.50 -8.92 -7.82
CA GLN A 207 3.89 -10.18 -8.47
C GLN A 207 5.16 -10.02 -9.30
N HIS A 208 5.28 -8.95 -10.10
CA HIS A 208 6.49 -8.65 -10.86
C HIS A 208 7.73 -8.57 -9.95
N LEU A 209 7.62 -7.90 -8.82
CA LEU A 209 8.72 -7.71 -7.87
C LEU A 209 9.14 -9.00 -7.14
N LEU A 210 8.34 -10.05 -7.14
CA LEU A 210 8.77 -11.36 -6.62
C LEU A 210 10.01 -11.89 -7.36
N THR A 211 10.08 -11.66 -8.67
CA THR A 211 11.14 -12.21 -9.54
C THR A 211 12.09 -11.15 -10.11
N ALA A 212 11.66 -9.90 -10.24
CA ALA A 212 12.51 -8.82 -10.73
C ALA A 212 13.75 -8.62 -9.83
N PRO A 213 14.94 -8.38 -10.38
CA PRO A 213 16.18 -8.20 -9.61
C PRO A 213 16.26 -6.79 -8.99
N VAL A 214 15.19 -6.39 -8.30
CA VAL A 214 15.04 -5.08 -7.65
C VAL A 214 15.15 -5.24 -6.15
N HIS A 215 15.73 -4.27 -5.45
CA HIS A 215 15.82 -4.19 -4.00
C HIS A 215 15.67 -2.73 -3.53
N GLY A 216 15.41 -2.54 -2.23
CA GLY A 216 15.19 -1.22 -1.64
C GLY A 216 13.81 -0.64 -1.98
N PRO A 217 13.64 0.69 -1.93
CA PRO A 217 12.35 1.34 -2.15
C PRO A 217 11.90 1.27 -3.61
N VAL A 218 10.61 1.01 -3.81
CA VAL A 218 9.93 1.02 -5.11
C VAL A 218 8.59 1.71 -4.96
N ASN A 219 8.36 2.78 -5.70
CA ASN A 219 7.06 3.44 -5.74
C ASN A 219 6.09 2.62 -6.58
N LEU A 220 5.00 2.17 -5.97
CA LEU A 220 3.90 1.53 -6.67
C LEU A 220 2.85 2.59 -6.98
N SER A 221 2.96 3.17 -8.15
CA SER A 221 2.04 4.18 -8.69
C SER A 221 1.93 4.06 -10.19
N ALA A 222 0.86 4.63 -10.76
CA ALA A 222 0.77 4.81 -12.20
C ALA A 222 1.83 5.82 -12.69
N PRO A 223 2.23 5.76 -13.98
CA PRO A 223 3.31 6.60 -14.51
C PRO A 223 2.97 8.10 -14.52
N HIS A 224 1.68 8.44 -14.44
CA HIS A 224 1.18 9.81 -14.53
C HIS A 224 0.41 10.20 -13.27
N PRO A 225 1.06 10.70 -12.21
CA PRO A 225 0.39 11.23 -11.03
C PRO A 225 -0.59 12.34 -11.42
N ALA A 226 -1.77 12.32 -10.81
CA ALA A 226 -2.80 13.30 -11.06
C ALA A 226 -3.17 14.07 -9.78
N THR A 227 -3.75 15.24 -9.94
CA THR A 227 -4.28 15.99 -8.79
C THR A 227 -5.59 15.36 -8.28
N ASN A 228 -5.92 15.62 -7.03
CA ASN A 228 -7.19 15.19 -6.44
C ASN A 228 -8.39 15.64 -7.29
N ALA A 229 -8.35 16.87 -7.83
CA ALA A 229 -9.41 17.38 -8.69
C ALA A 229 -9.53 16.61 -10.01
N GLU A 230 -8.41 16.20 -10.61
CA GLU A 230 -8.41 15.39 -11.84
C GLU A 230 -8.96 14.00 -11.58
N ILE A 231 -8.50 13.32 -10.52
CA ILE A 231 -9.00 11.99 -10.13
C ILE A 231 -10.51 12.04 -9.83
N THR A 232 -10.93 13.01 -9.03
CA THR A 232 -12.36 13.19 -8.71
C THR A 232 -13.20 13.41 -9.96
N ARG A 233 -12.71 14.20 -10.91
CA ARG A 233 -13.40 14.49 -12.18
C ARG A 233 -13.44 13.26 -13.10
N ALA A 234 -12.37 12.50 -13.21
CA ALA A 234 -12.32 11.27 -13.99
C ALA A 234 -13.33 10.24 -13.47
N LEU A 235 -13.35 9.99 -12.15
CA LEU A 235 -14.31 9.09 -11.50
C LEU A 235 -15.77 9.57 -11.69
N ALA A 236 -16.02 10.86 -11.54
CA ALA A 236 -17.37 11.42 -11.74
C ALA A 236 -17.85 11.28 -13.18
N ARG A 237 -16.97 11.48 -14.17
CA ARG A 237 -17.26 11.24 -15.59
C ARG A 237 -17.60 9.78 -15.85
N ALA A 238 -16.80 8.85 -15.34
CA ALA A 238 -17.06 7.40 -15.45
C ALA A 238 -18.40 7.02 -14.82
N LEU A 239 -18.80 7.66 -13.73
CA LEU A 239 -20.09 7.45 -13.08
C LEU A 239 -21.26 8.18 -13.77
N HIS A 240 -21.00 9.01 -14.79
CA HIS A 240 -21.99 9.93 -15.39
C HIS A 240 -22.66 10.83 -14.33
N ARG A 241 -21.87 11.33 -13.38
CA ARG A 241 -22.33 12.19 -12.28
C ARG A 241 -21.57 13.52 -12.24
N PRO A 242 -22.21 14.60 -11.78
CA PRO A 242 -21.49 15.85 -11.55
C PRO A 242 -20.52 15.74 -10.37
N ALA A 243 -19.40 16.46 -10.44
CA ALA A 243 -18.44 16.62 -9.34
C ALA A 243 -18.17 18.10 -9.09
N VAL A 244 -19.24 18.88 -8.96
CA VAL A 244 -19.16 20.35 -8.86
C VAL A 244 -18.89 20.85 -7.43
N LEU A 245 -19.18 20.02 -6.43
CA LEU A 245 -19.00 20.38 -5.04
C LEU A 245 -17.50 20.33 -4.67
N ALA A 246 -17.13 21.12 -3.68
CA ALA A 246 -15.82 21.05 -3.05
C ALA A 246 -16.00 20.86 -1.54
N VAL A 247 -15.31 19.88 -0.97
CA VAL A 247 -15.27 19.70 0.47
C VAL A 247 -14.24 20.68 1.04
N PRO A 248 -14.62 21.72 1.80
CA PRO A 248 -13.67 22.68 2.32
C PRO A 248 -12.64 22.02 3.25
N SER A 249 -11.38 22.51 3.21
CA SER A 249 -10.31 21.96 4.06
C SER A 249 -10.65 21.95 5.55
N PHE A 250 -11.33 22.99 6.05
CA PHE A 250 -11.73 23.04 7.46
C PHE A 250 -12.72 21.93 7.82
N ALA A 251 -13.65 21.59 6.91
CA ALA A 251 -14.60 20.50 7.13
C ALA A 251 -13.91 19.13 7.18
N LEU A 252 -12.86 18.93 6.38
CA LEU A 252 -12.01 17.74 6.45
C LEU A 252 -11.28 17.67 7.79
N HIS A 253 -10.72 18.77 8.28
CA HIS A 253 -10.06 18.79 9.60
C HIS A 253 -11.04 18.51 10.75
N VAL A 254 -12.27 19.04 10.68
CA VAL A 254 -13.31 18.72 11.67
C VAL A 254 -13.68 17.25 11.65
N ALA A 255 -13.84 16.66 10.46
CA ALA A 255 -14.27 15.26 10.32
C ALA A 255 -13.14 14.26 10.62
N LEU A 256 -11.93 14.49 10.10
CA LEU A 256 -10.85 13.52 10.06
C LEU A 256 -9.68 13.86 11.02
N GLY A 257 -9.68 15.05 11.61
CA GLY A 257 -8.58 15.49 12.48
C GLY A 257 -7.27 15.63 11.70
N GLU A 258 -6.17 15.16 12.29
CA GLU A 258 -4.83 15.25 11.67
C GLU A 258 -4.71 14.47 10.34
N LEU A 259 -5.50 13.42 10.12
CA LEU A 259 -5.52 12.71 8.85
C LEU A 259 -5.85 13.64 7.67
N ALA A 260 -6.63 14.70 7.91
CA ALA A 260 -6.94 15.68 6.87
C ALA A 260 -5.69 16.36 6.30
N SER A 261 -4.66 16.58 7.10
CA SER A 261 -3.39 17.16 6.64
C SER A 261 -2.68 16.26 5.63
N ASP A 262 -2.71 14.94 5.83
CA ASP A 262 -2.11 13.99 4.89
C ASP A 262 -2.95 13.85 3.60
N ILE A 263 -4.29 13.87 3.71
CA ILE A 263 -5.19 13.84 2.55
C ILE A 263 -5.06 15.11 1.70
N LEU A 264 -4.81 16.25 2.32
CA LEU A 264 -4.58 17.54 1.67
C LEU A 264 -3.11 17.72 1.25
N GLY A 265 -2.21 16.88 1.76
CA GLY A 265 -0.80 16.85 1.37
C GLY A 265 -0.63 16.36 -0.08
N SER A 266 0.46 16.79 -0.68
CA SER A 266 0.76 16.56 -2.11
C SER A 266 2.01 15.71 -2.25
N GLN A 267 1.88 14.58 -2.95
CA GLN A 267 2.98 13.66 -3.26
C GLN A 267 2.92 13.33 -4.75
N ARG A 268 3.79 13.96 -5.54
CA ARG A 268 3.95 13.68 -6.96
C ARG A 268 5.03 12.64 -7.16
N ALA A 269 4.78 11.41 -6.67
CA ALA A 269 5.72 10.29 -6.75
C ALA A 269 5.61 9.59 -8.11
N LEU A 270 6.76 9.41 -8.77
CA LEU A 270 6.91 8.65 -10.01
C LEU A 270 7.44 7.26 -9.70
N PRO A 271 7.02 6.22 -10.43
CA PRO A 271 7.45 4.84 -10.25
C PRO A 271 8.76 4.54 -11.02
N ALA A 272 9.83 5.32 -10.77
CA ALA A 272 11.03 5.28 -11.61
C ALA A 272 11.73 3.91 -11.57
N VAL A 273 11.80 3.27 -10.41
CA VAL A 273 12.40 1.92 -10.26
C VAL A 273 11.51 0.86 -10.88
N LEU A 274 10.19 0.94 -10.69
CA LEU A 274 9.24 -0.03 -11.25
C LEU A 274 9.26 0.04 -12.80
N GLU A 275 9.28 1.24 -13.37
CA GLU A 275 9.41 1.46 -14.81
C GLU A 275 10.73 0.90 -15.35
N ALA A 276 11.86 1.22 -14.70
CA ALA A 276 13.17 0.72 -15.10
C ALA A 276 13.30 -0.81 -14.97
N SER A 277 12.49 -1.46 -14.12
CA SER A 277 12.44 -2.92 -13.99
C SER A 277 11.71 -3.63 -15.12
N GLY A 278 11.12 -2.89 -16.06
CA GLY A 278 10.36 -3.43 -17.20
C GLY A 278 8.90 -3.77 -16.88
N PHE A 279 8.36 -3.27 -15.77
CA PHE A 279 6.93 -3.42 -15.46
C PHE A 279 6.06 -2.69 -16.48
N THR A 280 4.95 -3.29 -16.86
CA THR A 280 3.97 -2.69 -17.78
C THR A 280 2.62 -2.59 -17.09
N TRP A 281 2.09 -1.38 -17.01
CA TRP A 281 0.77 -1.12 -16.43
C TRP A 281 -0.35 -1.57 -17.36
N SER A 282 -1.40 -2.14 -16.79
CA SER A 282 -2.66 -2.39 -17.50
C SER A 282 -3.47 -1.10 -17.64
N ASP A 283 -3.41 -0.25 -16.61
CA ASP A 283 -4.21 0.97 -16.51
C ASP A 283 -3.31 2.22 -16.32
N PRO A 284 -2.48 2.58 -17.33
CA PRO A 284 -1.55 3.71 -17.20
C PRO A 284 -2.23 5.09 -17.32
N VAL A 285 -3.46 5.14 -17.85
CA VAL A 285 -4.22 6.36 -18.14
C VAL A 285 -5.35 6.51 -17.14
N LEU A 286 -5.45 7.67 -16.50
CA LEU A 286 -6.41 7.92 -15.42
C LEU A 286 -7.87 7.72 -15.84
N GLU A 287 -8.23 8.15 -17.04
CA GLU A 287 -9.60 8.02 -17.55
C GLU A 287 -10.02 6.58 -17.76
N ASP A 288 -9.10 5.71 -18.19
CA ASP A 288 -9.34 4.29 -18.40
C ASP A 288 -9.42 3.57 -17.04
N ALA A 289 -8.46 3.87 -16.14
CA ALA A 289 -8.46 3.39 -14.77
C ALA A 289 -9.75 3.75 -14.02
N ALA A 290 -10.25 4.98 -14.19
CA ALA A 290 -11.49 5.42 -13.56
C ALA A 290 -12.71 4.65 -14.07
N ARG A 291 -12.77 4.31 -15.36
CA ARG A 291 -13.84 3.47 -15.92
C ARG A 291 -13.75 2.04 -15.39
N GLU A 292 -12.58 1.44 -15.44
CA GLU A 292 -12.35 0.10 -14.93
C GLU A 292 -12.78 -0.03 -13.46
N VAL A 293 -12.33 0.89 -12.59
CA VAL A 293 -12.68 0.90 -11.15
C VAL A 293 -14.19 1.08 -10.89
N VAL A 294 -14.91 1.78 -11.77
CA VAL A 294 -16.35 2.01 -11.60
C VAL A 294 -17.17 0.82 -12.10
N GLU A 295 -16.70 0.12 -13.14
CA GLU A 295 -17.35 -1.00 -13.82
C GLU A 295 -17.04 -2.36 -13.17
N SER A 296 -15.86 -2.50 -12.55
CA SER A 296 -15.47 -3.73 -11.83
C SER A 296 -16.33 -3.91 -10.57
N ARG A 297 -17.37 -4.79 -10.70
CA ARG A 297 -18.23 -5.28 -9.62
C ARG A 297 -18.53 -6.75 -9.80
#